data_b83aa4561ef886c88811e017bf127b72
#
_entry.id   b83aa4561ef886c88811e017bf127b72
#
_cell.length_a   1.000
_cell.length_b   1.000
_cell.length_c   1.000
_cell.angle_alpha   90.00
_cell.angle_beta   90.00
_cell.angle_gamma   90.00
#
_symmetry.space_group_name_H-M   'P 1'
#
loop_
_entity.id
_entity.type
_entity.pdbx_description
1 polymer ?
#
loop_
_entity_poly.entity_id
_entity_poly.type
_entity_poly.pdbx_seq_one_letter_code
_entity_poly.pdbx_strand_id
1 'polypeptide(L)'
;IVENKGINKSDAKDQVKKNLKWEGDVNTTVNHILFMGTQNRPDMVLEMNGLKIAIEFKRGKKGSDLRSGFGQSMIYATHYDFVLYLFVDTSEDKRIFNARTGGNETEFVDNLWDLYNIKFIVV
;
A
#
# COMPACT_ATOMS: atom_id res chain seq x y z
N ILE A 1 -5.75 -6.73 -7.18
CA ILE A 1 -4.48 -6.41 -7.85
C ILE A 1 -4.28 -7.28 -9.08
N VAL A 2 -4.53 -8.55 -9.00
CA VAL A 2 -4.44 -9.46 -10.13
C VAL A 2 -5.83 -9.99 -10.44
N GLU A 3 -6.32 -9.67 -11.63
CA GLU A 3 -7.57 -10.26 -12.10
C GLU A 3 -7.32 -11.71 -12.47
N ASN A 4 -8.14 -12.60 -11.95
CA ASN A 4 -7.96 -14.04 -12.09
C ASN A 4 -8.59 -14.57 -13.38
N LYS A 5 -8.36 -13.89 -14.51
CA LYS A 5 -8.88 -14.33 -15.82
C LYS A 5 -7.83 -15.19 -16.53
N GLY A 6 -8.06 -16.50 -16.54
CA GLY A 6 -7.18 -17.45 -17.20
C GLY A 6 -5.88 -17.75 -16.43
N ILE A 7 -5.71 -17.22 -15.22
CA ILE A 7 -4.56 -17.47 -14.37
C ILE A 7 -5.06 -18.10 -13.07
N ASN A 8 -4.52 -19.24 -12.66
CA ASN A 8 -4.88 -19.82 -11.38
C ASN A 8 -4.20 -19.06 -10.23
N LYS A 9 -4.68 -19.27 -9.01
CA LYS A 9 -4.20 -18.56 -7.82
C LYS A 9 -2.71 -18.77 -7.53
N SER A 10 -2.20 -19.98 -7.79
CA SER A 10 -0.78 -20.31 -7.60
C SER A 10 0.10 -19.55 -8.59
N ASP A 11 -0.28 -19.51 -9.87
CA ASP A 11 0.46 -18.79 -10.91
C ASP A 11 0.46 -17.29 -10.65
N ALA A 12 -0.66 -16.73 -10.22
CA ALA A 12 -0.76 -15.32 -9.85
C ALA A 12 0.19 -14.98 -8.69
N LYS A 13 0.24 -15.84 -7.67
CA LYS A 13 1.15 -15.69 -6.54
C LYS A 13 2.62 -15.73 -6.95
N ASP A 14 2.99 -16.64 -7.83
CA ASP A 14 4.34 -16.75 -8.33
C ASP A 14 4.75 -15.54 -9.16
N GLN A 15 3.84 -15.01 -10.00
CA GLN A 15 4.08 -13.80 -10.77
C GLN A 15 4.30 -12.58 -9.87
N VAL A 16 3.51 -12.44 -8.80
CA VAL A 16 3.68 -11.35 -7.82
C VAL A 16 5.05 -11.46 -7.15
N LYS A 17 5.42 -12.64 -6.66
CA LYS A 17 6.72 -12.85 -6.02
C LYS A 17 7.89 -12.51 -6.93
N LYS A 18 7.83 -12.91 -8.20
CA LYS A 18 8.87 -12.67 -9.18
C LYS A 18 9.09 -11.18 -9.47
N ASN A 19 8.03 -10.39 -9.44
CA ASN A 19 8.05 -8.98 -9.82
C ASN A 19 8.06 -8.02 -8.62
N LEU A 20 8.17 -8.56 -7.41
CA LEU A 20 8.17 -7.76 -6.18
C LEU A 20 9.60 -7.32 -5.85
N LYS A 21 9.76 -6.01 -5.66
CA LYS A 21 10.99 -5.39 -5.15
C LYS A 21 10.72 -4.90 -3.74
N TRP A 22 11.64 -5.13 -2.82
CA TRP A 22 11.47 -4.67 -1.45
C TRP A 22 12.78 -4.19 -0.84
N GLU A 23 12.66 -3.26 0.09
CA GLU A 23 13.80 -2.75 0.84
C GLU A 23 14.41 -3.87 1.68
N GLY A 24 15.71 -4.05 1.59
CA GLY A 24 16.41 -5.15 2.27
C GLY A 24 16.70 -6.36 1.38
N ASP A 25 16.12 -6.43 0.18
CA ASP A 25 16.51 -7.42 -0.81
C ASP A 25 17.77 -6.94 -1.53
N VAL A 26 18.85 -7.71 -1.42
CA VAL A 26 20.13 -7.36 -2.05
C VAL A 26 20.11 -7.39 -3.56
N ASN A 27 19.14 -8.08 -4.15
CA ASN A 27 19.02 -8.25 -5.61
C ASN A 27 18.07 -7.24 -6.26
N THR A 28 17.39 -6.42 -5.46
CA THR A 28 16.44 -5.42 -5.95
C THR A 28 16.71 -4.06 -5.35
N THR A 29 16.28 -3.00 -6.06
CA THR A 29 16.41 -1.64 -5.61
C THR A 29 15.05 -0.94 -5.65
N VAL A 30 14.64 -0.38 -4.52
CA VAL A 30 13.48 0.51 -4.45
C VAL A 30 13.98 1.95 -4.48
N ASN A 31 13.56 2.69 -5.51
CA ASN A 31 14.02 4.07 -5.70
C ASN A 31 13.37 5.03 -4.70
N HIS A 32 14.14 6.04 -4.31
CA HIS A 32 13.62 7.16 -3.53
C HIS A 32 12.82 8.13 -4.39
N ILE A 33 11.81 8.73 -3.79
CA ILE A 33 11.11 9.89 -4.32
C ILE A 33 11.52 11.08 -3.48
N LEU A 34 12.11 12.11 -4.11
CA LEU A 34 12.48 13.34 -3.44
C LEU A 34 11.28 14.29 -3.45
N PHE A 35 10.82 14.68 -2.28
CA PHE A 35 9.73 15.62 -2.10
C PHE A 35 10.04 16.60 -0.97
N MET A 36 10.03 17.89 -1.29
CA MET A 36 10.33 18.95 -0.33
C MET A 36 11.65 18.75 0.43
N GLY A 37 12.67 18.29 -0.26
CA GLY A 37 13.98 18.04 0.33
C GLY A 37 14.07 16.76 1.17
N THR A 38 13.01 15.96 1.21
CA THR A 38 12.98 14.69 1.96
C THR A 38 12.96 13.50 1.01
N GLN A 39 13.64 12.45 1.40
CA GLN A 39 13.63 11.20 0.66
C GLN A 39 12.51 10.30 1.15
N ASN A 40 11.71 9.79 0.22
CA ASN A 40 10.60 8.90 0.50
C ASN A 40 10.78 7.63 -0.33
N ARG A 41 10.63 6.50 0.31
CA ARG A 41 10.81 5.20 -0.35
C ARG A 41 9.74 4.23 0.10
N PRO A 42 8.97 3.64 -0.82
CA PRO A 42 8.02 2.59 -0.46
C PRO A 42 8.74 1.39 0.16
N ASP A 43 8.05 0.66 1.01
CA ASP A 43 8.58 -0.59 1.56
C ASP A 43 8.76 -1.65 0.49
N MET A 44 7.83 -1.69 -0.46
CA MET A 44 7.86 -2.61 -1.59
C MET A 44 7.35 -1.93 -2.86
N VAL A 45 7.78 -2.43 -3.99
CA VAL A 45 7.28 -2.04 -5.32
C VAL A 45 6.98 -3.29 -6.12
N LEU A 46 5.79 -3.37 -6.69
CA LEU A 46 5.39 -4.42 -7.60
C LEU A 46 5.31 -3.84 -9.01
N GLU A 47 6.07 -4.42 -9.95
CA GLU A 47 6.01 -4.05 -11.37
C GLU A 47 5.51 -5.24 -12.17
N MET A 48 4.33 -5.12 -12.74
CA MET A 48 3.69 -6.16 -13.55
C MET A 48 2.89 -5.53 -14.69
N ASN A 49 2.99 -6.11 -15.86
CA ASN A 49 2.16 -5.74 -17.02
C ASN A 49 2.20 -4.24 -17.34
N GLY A 50 3.36 -3.61 -17.16
CA GLY A 50 3.53 -2.18 -17.36
C GLY A 50 3.01 -1.29 -16.24
N LEU A 51 2.47 -1.87 -15.18
CA LEU A 51 1.99 -1.15 -14.00
C LEU A 51 3.05 -1.18 -12.89
N LYS A 52 3.15 -0.06 -12.18
CA LYS A 52 4.00 0.10 -10.99
C LYS A 52 3.12 0.37 -9.78
N ILE A 53 3.22 -0.48 -8.79
CA ILE A 53 2.41 -0.41 -7.56
C ILE A 53 3.37 -0.23 -6.38
N ALA A 54 3.20 0.86 -5.63
CA ALA A 54 3.92 1.06 -4.38
C ALA A 54 3.15 0.41 -3.24
N ILE A 55 3.86 -0.21 -2.32
CA ILE A 55 3.28 -0.85 -1.13
C ILE A 55 3.92 -0.24 0.10
N GLU A 56 3.07 0.26 1.01
CA GLU A 56 3.47 0.84 2.29
C GLU A 56 2.88 0.02 3.43
N PHE A 57 3.74 -0.35 4.39
CA PHE A 57 3.33 -1.00 5.63
C PHE A 57 3.48 -0.06 6.79
N LYS A 58 2.49 -0.01 7.66
CA LYS A 58 2.57 0.65 8.95
C LYS A 58 2.00 -0.24 10.04
N ARG A 59 2.63 -0.19 11.18
CA ARG A 59 2.13 -0.79 12.41
C ARG A 59 1.91 0.32 13.41
N GLY A 60 0.82 0.28 14.12
CA GLY A 60 0.58 1.29 15.12
C GLY A 60 -0.72 1.07 15.89
N LYS A 61 -0.96 1.90 16.87
CA LYS A 61 -2.10 1.82 17.77
C LYS A 61 -2.88 3.12 17.92
N LYS A 62 -2.50 4.15 17.19
CA LYS A 62 -3.13 5.47 17.30
C LYS A 62 -3.21 6.17 15.94
N GLY A 63 -4.05 7.20 15.90
CA GLY A 63 -4.33 7.93 14.66
C GLY A 63 -3.13 8.60 14.02
N SER A 64 -2.13 9.01 14.80
CA SER A 64 -0.89 9.60 14.24
C SER A 64 -0.09 8.57 13.43
N ASP A 65 -0.06 7.32 13.87
CA ASP A 65 0.57 6.25 13.12
C ASP A 65 -0.14 6.00 11.80
N LEU A 66 -1.46 5.97 11.85
CA LEU A 66 -2.32 5.78 10.69
C LEU A 66 -2.14 6.90 9.65
N ARG A 67 -2.17 8.15 10.09
CA ARG A 67 -2.04 9.33 9.22
C ARG A 67 -0.66 9.44 8.57
N SER A 68 0.38 9.00 9.24
CA SER A 68 1.75 8.99 8.69
C SER A 68 1.83 8.18 7.41
N GLY A 69 1.21 7.00 7.38
CA GLY A 69 1.16 6.16 6.19
C GLY A 69 0.33 6.77 5.05
N PHE A 70 -0.73 7.49 5.36
CA PHE A 70 -1.51 8.22 4.34
C PHE A 70 -0.68 9.32 3.68
N GLY A 71 0.09 10.08 4.47
CA GLY A 71 0.97 11.11 3.92
C GLY A 71 2.00 10.53 2.96
N GLN A 72 2.64 9.45 3.32
CA GLN A 72 3.57 8.74 2.44
C GLN A 72 2.88 8.19 1.20
N SER A 73 1.71 7.57 1.36
CA SER A 73 0.94 7.03 0.23
C SER A 73 0.54 8.08 -0.78
N MET A 74 0.20 9.28 -0.35
CA MET A 74 -0.10 10.41 -1.25
C MET A 74 1.11 10.82 -2.08
N ILE A 75 2.30 10.81 -1.48
CA ILE A 75 3.54 11.10 -2.21
C ILE A 75 3.79 10.00 -3.26
N TYR A 76 3.62 8.74 -2.89
CA TYR A 76 3.80 7.62 -3.84
C TYR A 76 2.78 7.66 -4.97
N ALA A 77 1.55 8.07 -4.70
CA ALA A 77 0.49 8.15 -5.71
C ALA A 77 0.82 9.12 -6.86
N THR A 78 1.75 10.05 -6.66
CA THR A 78 2.21 10.96 -7.71
C THR A 78 3.22 10.33 -8.67
N HIS A 79 3.81 9.19 -8.31
CA HIS A 79 4.89 8.53 -9.08
C HIS A 79 4.56 7.10 -9.50
N TYR A 80 3.59 6.46 -8.85
CA TYR A 80 3.19 5.08 -9.11
C TYR A 80 1.77 5.06 -9.64
N ASP A 81 1.43 4.02 -10.40
CA ASP A 81 0.08 3.88 -10.96
C ASP A 81 -0.95 3.62 -9.85
N PHE A 82 -0.57 2.81 -8.86
CA PHE A 82 -1.39 2.50 -7.70
C PHE A 82 -0.54 2.44 -6.44
N VAL A 83 -1.18 2.67 -5.31
CA VAL A 83 -0.56 2.49 -3.99
C VAL A 83 -1.42 1.53 -3.17
N LEU A 84 -0.77 0.57 -2.54
CA LEU A 84 -1.39 -0.29 -1.53
C LEU A 84 -0.85 0.12 -0.17
N TYR A 85 -1.73 0.61 0.70
CA TYR A 85 -1.39 0.95 2.07
C TYR A 85 -1.99 -0.08 3.02
N LEU A 86 -1.12 -0.83 3.69
CA LEU A 86 -1.48 -1.85 4.67
C LEU A 86 -1.17 -1.33 6.07
N PHE A 87 -2.17 -1.20 6.90
CA PHE A 87 -2.02 -0.80 8.29
C PHE A 87 -2.33 -1.98 9.22
N VAL A 88 -1.40 -2.31 10.08
CA VAL A 88 -1.56 -3.35 11.10
C VAL A 88 -1.91 -2.68 12.43
N ASP A 89 -3.13 -2.89 12.89
CA ASP A 89 -3.60 -2.36 14.17
C ASP A 89 -3.04 -3.19 15.31
N THR A 90 -2.10 -2.61 16.07
CA THR A 90 -1.47 -3.23 17.23
C THR A 90 -2.08 -2.76 18.56
N SER A 91 -3.20 -2.02 18.55
CA SER A 91 -3.90 -1.62 19.75
C SER A 91 -4.54 -2.84 20.44
N GLU A 92 -4.65 -2.78 21.77
CA GLU A 92 -5.21 -3.90 22.54
C GLU A 92 -6.68 -4.14 22.22
N ASP A 93 -7.44 -3.07 22.08
CA ASP A 93 -8.88 -3.11 21.79
C ASP A 93 -9.22 -3.21 20.31
N LYS A 94 -8.22 -3.18 19.42
CA LYS A 94 -8.42 -3.23 17.97
C LYS A 94 -9.38 -2.16 17.44
N ARG A 95 -9.36 -0.98 18.04
CA ARG A 95 -10.32 0.08 17.73
C ARG A 95 -10.24 0.57 16.29
N ILE A 96 -9.03 0.63 15.70
CA ILE A 96 -8.85 1.04 14.31
C ILE A 96 -9.40 -0.03 13.38
N PHE A 97 -9.02 -1.28 13.60
CA PHE A 97 -9.52 -2.42 12.83
C PHE A 97 -11.06 -2.53 12.92
N ASN A 98 -11.61 -2.39 14.11
CA ASN A 98 -13.05 -2.50 14.33
C ASN A 98 -13.83 -1.34 13.69
N ALA A 99 -13.22 -0.17 13.57
CA ALA A 99 -13.85 0.99 12.94
C ALA A 99 -13.93 0.88 11.41
N ARG A 100 -13.20 -0.01 10.77
CA ARG A 100 -13.06 -0.07 9.30
C ARG A 100 -14.36 -0.27 8.54
N THR A 101 -15.37 -0.82 9.18
CA THR A 101 -16.68 -1.08 8.57
C THR A 101 -17.70 0.03 8.79
N GLY A 102 -17.31 1.12 9.46
CA GLY A 102 -18.17 2.29 9.65
C GLY A 102 -18.51 2.95 8.31
N GLY A 103 -19.65 3.66 8.27
CA GLY A 103 -20.10 4.32 7.05
C GLY A 103 -19.12 5.38 6.53
N ASN A 104 -18.58 6.22 7.42
CA ASN A 104 -17.60 7.24 7.05
C ASN A 104 -16.29 6.62 6.59
N GLU A 105 -15.86 5.54 7.23
CA GLU A 105 -14.61 4.84 6.93
C GLU A 105 -14.68 4.15 5.56
N THR A 106 -15.79 3.48 5.27
CA THR A 106 -15.98 2.82 3.97
C THR A 106 -16.06 3.84 2.83
N GLU A 107 -16.76 4.95 3.03
CA GLU A 107 -16.79 6.04 2.05
C GLU A 107 -15.40 6.63 1.79
N PHE A 108 -14.64 6.87 2.86
CA PHE A 108 -13.27 7.37 2.76
C PHE A 108 -12.37 6.41 1.98
N VAL A 109 -12.44 5.12 2.29
CA VAL A 109 -11.65 4.08 1.60
C VAL A 109 -12.01 4.00 0.12
N ASP A 110 -13.29 4.06 -0.21
CA ASP A 110 -13.76 4.05 -1.59
C ASP A 110 -13.28 5.30 -2.36
N ASN A 111 -13.34 6.47 -1.73
CA ASN A 111 -12.85 7.72 -2.33
C ASN A 111 -11.34 7.71 -2.55
N LEU A 112 -10.56 7.14 -1.64
CA LEU A 112 -9.12 7.00 -1.83
C LEU A 112 -8.80 6.17 -3.07
N TRP A 113 -9.54 5.09 -3.28
CA TRP A 113 -9.38 4.25 -4.45
C TRP A 113 -9.82 4.96 -5.73
N ASP A 114 -11.01 5.54 -5.72
CA ASP A 114 -11.62 6.14 -6.91
C ASP A 114 -10.90 7.41 -7.36
N LEU A 115 -10.45 8.24 -6.43
CA LEU A 115 -9.87 9.55 -6.74
C LEU A 115 -8.35 9.54 -6.81
N TYR A 116 -7.68 8.68 -6.03
CA TYR A 116 -6.23 8.76 -5.85
C TYR A 116 -5.50 7.44 -6.15
N ASN A 117 -6.21 6.39 -6.52
CA ASN A 117 -5.63 5.07 -6.78
C ASN A 117 -4.86 4.50 -5.56
N ILE A 118 -5.34 4.80 -4.37
CA ILE A 118 -4.78 4.28 -3.12
C ILE A 118 -5.75 3.27 -2.53
N LYS A 119 -5.31 2.02 -2.44
CA LYS A 119 -6.06 0.96 -1.75
C LYS A 119 -5.58 0.89 -0.31
N PHE A 120 -6.47 1.21 0.63
CA PHE A 120 -6.20 1.16 2.05
C PHE A 120 -6.84 -0.07 2.68
N ILE A 121 -6.04 -0.84 3.41
CA ILE A 121 -6.48 -2.05 4.10
C ILE A 121 -5.96 -2.03 5.54
N VAL A 122 -6.84 -2.28 6.49
CA VAL A 122 -6.50 -2.47 7.91
C VAL A 122 -6.59 -3.95 8.24
N VAL A 123 -5.58 -4.46 8.88
CA VAL A 123 -5.53 -5.84 9.39
C VAL A 123 -5.20 -5.89 10.88
#